data_1858b72d5d38097d83988f2cf9e8703e
#
_entry.id   1858b72d5d38097d83988f2cf9e8703e
#
_cell.length_a   1.000
_cell.length_b   1.000
_cell.length_c   1.000
_cell.angle_alpha   90.00
_cell.angle_beta   90.00
_cell.angle_gamma   90.00
#
_symmetry.space_group_name_H-M   'P 1'
#
loop_
_entity.id
_entity.type
_entity.pdbx_description
1 polymer ?
#
loop_
_entity_poly.entity_id
_entity_poly.type
_entity_poly.pdbx_seq_one_letter_code
_entity_poly.pdbx_strand_id
1 'polypeptide(L)'
;SDGVGATASWERRNLTGIGDTIGVEAQIATRASGLTLSYERPNIGRYGRDFMAETGVRAEETDAYDLQGASVSASLSQPFNDHFMVSAGAKVDATRSTDYELRAQGVDDYREQVTLSFPLGATYDTVLKPLDPQAGNRVSLGVEPGISFGGGEASYTRITGSASTYRKISDRLVAAVRA
;
A
#
# COMPACT_ATOMS: atom_id res chain seq x y z
N SER A 1 20.09 9.93 14.24
CA SER A 1 19.42 10.21 15.53
C SER A 1 17.96 9.82 15.40
N ASP A 2 17.48 9.02 16.36
CA ASP A 2 16.12 8.55 16.41
C ASP A 2 15.19 9.76 16.65
N GLY A 3 14.33 10.05 15.69
CA GLY A 3 13.35 11.13 15.79
C GLY A 3 12.19 10.76 16.70
N VAL A 4 11.53 11.74 17.28
CA VAL A 4 10.27 11.57 18.01
C VAL A 4 9.12 11.77 17.03
N GLY A 5 8.10 10.91 17.11
CA GLY A 5 6.91 11.01 16.27
C GLY A 5 5.62 10.68 17.04
N ALA A 6 4.52 11.15 16.53
CA ALA A 6 3.18 10.84 16.98
C ALA A 6 2.29 10.52 15.77
N THR A 7 1.42 9.55 15.94
CA THR A 7 0.38 9.22 14.95
C THR A 7 -0.99 9.33 15.61
N ALA A 8 -1.91 9.99 14.94
CA ALA A 8 -3.30 10.06 15.33
C ALA A 8 -4.16 9.48 14.20
N SER A 9 -5.10 8.62 14.56
CA SER A 9 -6.04 8.03 13.61
C SER A 9 -7.47 8.20 14.10
N TRP A 10 -8.36 8.42 13.15
CA TRP A 10 -9.79 8.47 13.37
C TRP A 10 -10.49 7.65 12.29
N GLU A 11 -11.47 6.88 12.68
CA GLU A 11 -12.25 6.03 11.78
C GLU A 11 -13.74 6.15 12.11
N ARG A 12 -14.56 6.23 11.08
CA ARG A 12 -16.01 6.15 11.20
C ARG A 12 -16.56 5.07 10.28
N ARG A 13 -17.19 4.09 10.88
CA ARG A 13 -17.84 2.98 10.19
C ARG A 13 -19.30 3.28 9.89
N ASN A 14 -19.77 2.73 8.79
CA ASN A 14 -21.16 2.81 8.34
C ASN A 14 -21.66 4.26 8.21
N LEU A 15 -20.86 5.10 7.56
CA LEU A 15 -21.12 6.52 7.38
C LEU A 15 -22.42 6.78 6.61
N THR A 16 -22.66 6.00 5.55
CA THR A 16 -23.82 6.14 4.66
C THR A 16 -24.88 5.05 4.85
N GLY A 17 -24.69 4.13 5.80
CA GLY A 17 -25.65 3.04 6.08
C GLY A 17 -25.45 1.79 5.23
N ILE A 18 -24.39 1.73 4.41
CA ILE A 18 -24.07 0.60 3.52
C ILE A 18 -22.87 -0.22 3.98
N GLY A 19 -22.41 -0.02 5.21
CA GLY A 19 -21.25 -0.69 5.78
C GLY A 19 -19.91 -0.07 5.37
N ASP A 20 -19.93 1.12 4.81
CA ASP A 20 -18.74 1.86 4.40
C ASP A 20 -17.95 2.40 5.61
N THR A 21 -16.67 2.62 5.39
CA THR A 21 -15.75 3.17 6.39
C THR A 21 -14.97 4.32 5.81
N ILE A 22 -14.86 5.40 6.55
CA ILE A 22 -13.94 6.50 6.26
C ILE A 22 -12.91 6.58 7.37
N GLY A 23 -11.64 6.71 6.99
CA GLY A 23 -10.50 6.83 7.90
C GLY A 23 -9.69 8.09 7.60
N VAL A 24 -9.12 8.67 8.65
CA VAL A 24 -8.14 9.75 8.58
C VAL A 24 -6.97 9.37 9.48
N GLU A 25 -5.77 9.40 8.93
CA GLU A 25 -4.54 9.19 9.69
C GLU A 25 -3.60 10.38 9.50
N ALA A 26 -3.13 10.94 10.59
CA ALA A 26 -2.14 11.99 10.61
C ALA A 26 -0.89 11.50 11.33
N GLN A 27 0.26 11.63 10.69
CA GLN A 27 1.56 11.32 11.24
C GLN A 27 2.40 12.60 11.30
N ILE A 28 3.01 12.84 12.44
CA ILE A 28 3.95 13.94 12.65
C ILE A 28 5.17 13.36 13.36
N ALA A 29 6.34 13.49 12.74
CA ALA A 29 7.61 13.10 13.32
C ALA A 29 8.64 14.21 13.06
N THR A 30 9.79 14.12 13.72
CA THR A 30 10.86 15.12 13.62
C THR A 30 11.28 15.40 12.17
N ARG A 31 11.24 14.39 11.31
CA ARG A 31 11.71 14.45 9.92
C ARG A 31 10.69 13.96 8.89
N ALA A 32 9.48 13.65 9.33
CA ALA A 32 8.44 13.16 8.44
C ALA A 32 7.06 13.63 8.93
N SER A 33 6.21 14.01 8.02
CA SER A 33 4.81 14.29 8.30
C SER A 33 3.93 13.77 7.17
N GLY A 34 2.72 13.38 7.49
CA GLY A 34 1.79 12.86 6.52
C GLY A 34 0.35 12.96 6.99
N LEU A 35 -0.55 13.04 6.02
CA LEU A 35 -1.98 12.95 6.23
C LEU A 35 -2.54 12.01 5.17
N THR A 36 -3.28 11.00 5.60
CA THR A 36 -3.93 10.02 4.72
C THR A 36 -5.43 10.01 5.00
N LEU A 37 -6.22 10.04 3.96
CA LEU A 37 -7.66 9.86 3.99
C LEU A 37 -7.98 8.56 3.22
N SER A 38 -8.73 7.66 3.83
CA SER A 38 -9.17 6.39 3.25
C SER A 38 -10.68 6.29 3.22
N TYR A 39 -11.20 5.61 2.21
CA TYR A 39 -12.60 5.26 2.08
C TYR A 39 -12.70 3.80 1.63
N GLU A 40 -13.46 3.01 2.37
CA GLU A 40 -13.73 1.62 2.05
C GLU A 40 -15.23 1.41 1.91
N ARG A 41 -15.61 0.67 0.87
CA ARG A 41 -16.99 0.28 0.63
C ARG A 41 -17.07 -1.20 0.28
N PRO A 42 -17.62 -2.03 1.16
CA PRO A 42 -17.83 -3.44 0.89
C PRO A 42 -18.98 -3.66 -0.08
N ASN A 43 -18.96 -4.78 -0.79
CA ASN A 43 -20.05 -5.29 -1.63
C ASN A 43 -20.51 -4.33 -2.74
N ILE A 44 -19.60 -3.58 -3.33
CA ILE A 44 -19.94 -2.63 -4.40
C ILE A 44 -20.39 -3.37 -5.69
N GLY A 45 -21.64 -3.23 -6.05
CA GLY A 45 -22.22 -3.81 -7.27
C GLY A 45 -22.36 -5.34 -7.26
N ARG A 46 -21.58 -6.07 -6.46
CA ARG A 46 -21.62 -7.53 -6.31
C ARG A 46 -21.16 -7.91 -4.91
N TYR A 47 -21.75 -8.97 -4.36
CA TYR A 47 -21.37 -9.52 -3.07
C TYR A 47 -19.89 -9.91 -3.03
N GLY A 48 -19.20 -9.54 -1.97
CA GLY A 48 -17.78 -9.78 -1.75
C GLY A 48 -16.84 -8.88 -2.57
N ARG A 49 -17.36 -7.97 -3.42
CA ARG A 49 -16.51 -7.00 -4.11
C ARG A 49 -16.33 -5.78 -3.23
N ASP A 50 -15.11 -5.52 -2.81
CA ASP A 50 -14.79 -4.39 -1.98
C ASP A 50 -14.04 -3.32 -2.79
N PHE A 51 -14.43 -2.08 -2.57
CA PHE A 51 -13.79 -0.90 -3.13
C PHE A 51 -13.02 -0.19 -2.04
N MET A 52 -11.79 0.22 -2.35
CA MET A 52 -10.95 1.05 -1.50
C MET A 52 -10.44 2.24 -2.30
N ALA A 53 -10.51 3.43 -1.73
CA ALA A 53 -9.87 4.63 -2.25
C ALA A 53 -9.04 5.28 -1.14
N GLU A 54 -7.89 5.81 -1.51
CA GLU A 54 -6.99 6.46 -0.59
C GLU A 54 -6.38 7.71 -1.24
N THR A 55 -6.25 8.78 -0.48
CA THR A 55 -5.48 9.95 -0.87
C THR A 55 -4.64 10.41 0.30
N GLY A 56 -3.44 10.89 0.01
CA GLY A 56 -2.53 11.33 1.06
C GLY A 56 -1.53 12.35 0.56
N VAL A 57 -1.00 13.07 1.53
CA VAL A 57 0.15 13.95 1.36
C VAL A 57 1.21 13.56 2.36
N ARG A 58 2.49 13.67 1.97
CA ARG A 58 3.63 13.39 2.83
C ARG A 58 4.74 14.40 2.60
N ALA A 59 5.46 14.69 3.64
CA ALA A 59 6.70 15.43 3.58
C ALA A 59 7.76 14.69 4.41
N GLU A 60 8.96 14.61 3.89
CA GLU A 60 10.10 13.97 4.55
C GLU A 60 11.33 14.85 4.34
N GLU A 61 12.03 15.16 5.42
CA GLU A 61 13.26 15.92 5.43
C GLU A 61 14.36 15.05 6.02
N THR A 62 15.41 14.84 5.25
CA THR A 62 16.61 14.09 5.69
C THR A 62 17.85 14.99 5.59
N ASP A 63 18.98 14.50 6.06
CA ASP A 63 20.26 15.23 5.91
C ASP A 63 20.73 15.29 4.44
N ALA A 64 20.14 14.46 3.56
CA ALA A 64 20.52 14.34 2.15
C ALA A 64 19.52 15.00 1.18
N TYR A 65 18.22 14.97 1.52
CA TYR A 65 17.18 15.47 0.63
C TYR A 65 15.91 15.90 1.39
N ASP A 66 15.15 16.77 0.74
CA ASP A 66 13.75 17.07 1.02
C ASP A 66 12.84 16.36 0.03
N LEU A 67 11.77 15.74 0.50
CA LEU A 67 10.76 15.11 -0.34
C LEU A 67 9.35 15.56 0.09
N GLN A 68 8.56 16.00 -0.88
CA GLN A 68 7.14 16.24 -0.73
C GLN A 68 6.39 15.38 -1.72
N GLY A 69 5.30 14.78 -1.30
CA GLY A 69 4.52 13.88 -2.14
C GLY A 69 3.03 13.99 -1.90
N ALA A 70 2.26 13.75 -2.95
CA ALA A 70 0.83 13.57 -2.90
C ALA A 70 0.45 12.32 -3.68
N SER A 71 -0.48 11.53 -3.19
CA SER A 71 -0.94 10.31 -3.84
C SER A 71 -2.46 10.19 -3.83
N VAL A 72 -2.98 9.58 -4.88
CA VAL A 72 -4.38 9.15 -4.98
C VAL A 72 -4.38 7.75 -5.53
N SER A 73 -5.14 6.87 -4.92
CA SER A 73 -5.32 5.49 -5.40
C SER A 73 -6.77 5.04 -5.26
N ALA A 74 -7.16 4.12 -6.12
CA ALA A 74 -8.42 3.40 -6.01
C ALA A 74 -8.21 1.95 -6.43
N SER A 75 -8.87 1.02 -5.75
CA SER A 75 -8.78 -0.41 -6.04
C SER A 75 -10.09 -1.12 -5.80
N LEU A 76 -10.25 -2.22 -6.50
CA LEU A 76 -11.34 -3.19 -6.32
C LEU A 76 -10.73 -4.54 -6.02
N SER A 77 -11.26 -5.23 -5.03
CA SER A 77 -10.96 -6.62 -4.76
C SER A 77 -12.21 -7.49 -4.90
N GLN A 78 -12.04 -8.70 -5.41
CA GLN A 78 -13.14 -9.63 -5.64
C GLN A 78 -12.70 -11.06 -5.30
N PRO A 79 -13.31 -11.74 -4.33
CA PRO A 79 -13.19 -13.16 -4.17
C PRO A 79 -13.94 -13.88 -5.31
N PHE A 80 -13.29 -14.82 -5.98
CA PHE A 80 -13.90 -15.70 -6.97
C PHE A 80 -14.47 -16.96 -6.33
N ASN A 81 -13.83 -17.42 -5.25
CA ASN A 81 -14.27 -18.51 -4.40
C ASN A 81 -13.64 -18.34 -3.01
N ASP A 82 -13.87 -19.30 -2.11
CA ASP A 82 -13.39 -19.26 -0.72
C ASP A 82 -11.87 -19.19 -0.57
N HIS A 83 -11.12 -19.48 -1.63
CA HIS A 83 -9.66 -19.57 -1.59
C HIS A 83 -8.96 -18.60 -2.54
N PHE A 84 -9.66 -18.04 -3.51
CA PHE A 84 -9.05 -17.23 -4.56
C PHE A 84 -9.65 -15.83 -4.64
N MET A 85 -8.80 -14.84 -4.48
CA MET A 85 -9.15 -13.42 -4.56
C MET A 85 -8.25 -12.72 -5.58
N VAL A 86 -8.82 -11.80 -6.34
CA VAL A 86 -8.08 -10.90 -7.22
C VAL A 86 -8.34 -9.46 -6.84
N SER A 87 -7.40 -8.59 -7.17
CA SER A 87 -7.54 -7.15 -7.04
C SER A 87 -6.99 -6.43 -8.27
N ALA A 88 -7.56 -5.28 -8.56
CA ALA A 88 -7.07 -4.36 -9.58
C ALA A 88 -7.26 -2.93 -9.10
N GLY A 89 -6.32 -2.05 -9.45
CA GLY A 89 -6.37 -0.66 -9.03
C GLY A 89 -5.66 0.27 -9.99
N ALA A 90 -5.74 1.55 -9.66
CA ALA A 90 -4.96 2.61 -10.28
C ALA A 90 -4.41 3.53 -9.18
N LYS A 91 -3.20 4.03 -9.38
CA LYS A 91 -2.54 4.94 -8.45
C LYS A 91 -1.83 6.04 -9.23
N VAL A 92 -1.96 7.26 -8.75
CA VAL A 92 -1.16 8.42 -9.15
C VAL A 92 -0.35 8.86 -7.94
N ASP A 93 0.93 9.03 -8.12
CA ASP A 93 1.86 9.54 -7.10
C ASP A 93 2.65 10.70 -7.71
N ALA A 94 2.51 11.88 -7.12
CA ALA A 94 3.26 13.07 -7.51
C ALA A 94 4.28 13.38 -6.41
N THR A 95 5.54 13.47 -6.76
CA THR A 95 6.63 13.74 -5.83
C THR A 95 7.48 14.90 -6.30
N ARG A 96 7.96 15.67 -5.35
CA ARG A 96 8.93 16.73 -5.49
C ARG A 96 10.09 16.43 -4.56
N SER A 97 11.30 16.38 -5.07
CA SER A 97 12.50 16.18 -4.26
C SER A 97 13.55 17.21 -4.56
N THR A 98 14.29 17.62 -3.53
CA THR A 98 15.45 18.51 -3.59
C THR A 98 16.63 17.76 -2.99
N ASP A 99 17.73 17.64 -3.74
CA ASP A 99 18.95 16.94 -3.32
C ASP A 99 19.99 17.97 -2.86
N TYR A 100 20.40 17.91 -1.60
CA TYR A 100 21.31 18.88 -1.02
C TYR A 100 22.76 18.75 -1.52
N GLU A 101 23.20 17.57 -1.91
CA GLU A 101 24.53 17.39 -2.48
C GLU A 101 24.65 18.01 -3.86
N LEU A 102 23.64 17.84 -4.71
CA LEU A 102 23.59 18.47 -6.03
C LEU A 102 23.52 20.00 -5.90
N ARG A 103 22.72 20.48 -4.97
CA ARG A 103 22.63 21.91 -4.65
C ARG A 103 23.95 22.51 -4.22
N ALA A 104 24.70 21.82 -3.37
CA ALA A 104 26.03 22.26 -2.92
C ALA A 104 27.06 22.32 -4.07
N GLN A 105 26.86 21.53 -5.13
CA GLN A 105 27.69 21.51 -6.32
C GLN A 105 27.23 22.52 -7.40
N GLY A 106 26.13 23.28 -7.15
CA GLY A 106 25.57 24.24 -8.12
C GLY A 106 24.87 23.58 -9.32
N VAL A 107 24.49 22.33 -9.19
CA VAL A 107 23.71 21.58 -10.18
C VAL A 107 22.23 21.71 -9.85
N ASP A 108 21.36 21.56 -10.86
CA ASP A 108 19.92 21.57 -10.66
C ASP A 108 19.51 20.43 -9.74
N ASP A 109 19.09 20.80 -8.53
CA ASP A 109 18.80 19.92 -7.39
C ASP A 109 17.31 19.53 -7.30
N TYR A 110 16.50 20.07 -8.19
CA TYR A 110 15.06 20.01 -8.14
C TYR A 110 14.49 18.97 -9.12
N ARG A 111 13.71 18.05 -8.62
CA ARG A 111 13.04 17.03 -9.44
C ARG A 111 11.56 16.96 -9.08
N GLU A 112 10.73 17.10 -10.10
CA GLU A 112 9.31 16.76 -10.02
C GLU A 112 9.08 15.49 -10.82
N GLN A 113 8.32 14.58 -10.24
CA GLN A 113 7.97 13.30 -10.87
C GLN A 113 6.51 12.98 -10.61
N VAL A 114 5.80 12.61 -11.64
CA VAL A 114 4.45 12.05 -11.56
C VAL A 114 4.49 10.62 -12.06
N THR A 115 4.03 9.70 -11.26
CA THR A 115 3.97 8.27 -11.59
C THR A 115 2.51 7.82 -11.63
N LEU A 116 2.12 7.20 -12.73
CA LEU A 116 0.87 6.50 -12.90
C LEU A 116 1.14 5.00 -12.87
N SER A 117 0.45 4.25 -12.02
CA SER A 117 0.61 2.80 -11.94
C SER A 117 -0.74 2.07 -11.81
N PHE A 118 -0.73 0.79 -12.20
CA PHE A 118 -1.90 -0.07 -12.21
C PHE A 118 -1.62 -1.37 -11.45
N PRO A 119 -1.74 -1.38 -10.10
CA PRO A 119 -1.53 -2.57 -9.31
C PRO A 119 -2.60 -3.64 -9.60
N LEU A 120 -2.14 -4.84 -9.91
CA LEU A 120 -2.94 -6.04 -10.07
C LEU A 120 -2.48 -7.07 -9.04
N GLY A 121 -3.40 -7.77 -8.41
CA GLY A 121 -3.08 -8.76 -7.39
C GLY A 121 -3.91 -10.02 -7.52
N ALA A 122 -3.32 -11.15 -7.14
CA ALA A 122 -4.00 -12.43 -7.00
C ALA A 122 -3.51 -13.12 -5.72
N THR A 123 -4.43 -13.62 -4.91
CA THR A 123 -4.13 -14.36 -3.69
C THR A 123 -4.89 -15.68 -3.69
N TYR A 124 -4.15 -16.76 -3.47
CA TYR A 124 -4.69 -18.08 -3.18
C TYR A 124 -4.42 -18.40 -1.70
N ASP A 125 -5.48 -18.67 -0.94
CA ASP A 125 -5.40 -18.87 0.50
C ASP A 125 -6.26 -20.07 0.93
N THR A 126 -5.60 -21.08 1.47
CA THR A 126 -6.24 -22.26 2.07
C THR A 126 -5.94 -22.37 3.56
N VAL A 127 -5.43 -21.29 4.17
CA VAL A 127 -5.08 -21.30 5.60
C VAL A 127 -6.35 -21.30 6.43
N LEU A 128 -6.53 -22.39 7.15
CA LEU A 128 -7.59 -22.50 8.14
C LEU A 128 -7.18 -21.75 9.41
N LYS A 129 -8.06 -20.93 9.93
CA LYS A 129 -7.85 -20.10 11.14
C LYS A 129 -6.64 -19.15 11.00
N PRO A 130 -6.76 -18.02 10.29
CA PRO A 130 -5.65 -17.10 10.06
C PRO A 130 -4.95 -16.57 11.32
N LEU A 131 -5.63 -16.54 12.48
CA LEU A 131 -5.08 -16.10 13.76
C LEU A 131 -4.28 -17.21 14.49
N ASP A 132 -4.51 -18.49 14.13
CA ASP A 132 -3.80 -19.66 14.67
C ASP A 132 -3.61 -20.68 13.52
N PRO A 133 -2.73 -20.40 12.56
CA PRO A 133 -2.59 -21.19 11.36
C PRO A 133 -1.94 -22.54 11.69
N GLN A 134 -2.70 -23.63 11.57
CA GLN A 134 -2.21 -24.98 11.80
C GLN A 134 -1.96 -25.76 10.50
N ALA A 135 -2.64 -25.38 9.42
CA ALA A 135 -2.51 -26.03 8.12
C ALA A 135 -2.93 -25.08 7.01
N GLY A 136 -2.43 -25.30 5.81
CA GLY A 136 -2.79 -24.55 4.60
C GLY A 136 -1.62 -23.83 3.96
N ASN A 137 -1.91 -23.27 2.81
CA ASN A 137 -0.95 -22.51 2.03
C ASN A 137 -1.58 -21.16 1.69
N ARG A 138 -0.74 -20.11 1.67
CA ARG A 138 -1.10 -18.81 1.13
C ARG A 138 -0.04 -18.42 0.12
N VAL A 139 -0.48 -18.06 -1.09
CA VAL A 139 0.37 -17.55 -2.16
C VAL A 139 -0.24 -16.26 -2.67
N SER A 140 0.56 -15.21 -2.72
CA SER A 140 0.16 -13.92 -3.28
C SER A 140 1.11 -13.51 -4.38
N LEU A 141 0.56 -13.00 -5.48
CA LEU A 141 1.29 -12.44 -6.60
C LEU A 141 0.75 -11.03 -6.88
N GLY A 142 1.65 -10.09 -7.03
CA GLY A 142 1.34 -8.72 -7.45
C GLY A 142 2.12 -8.36 -8.71
N VAL A 143 1.47 -7.66 -9.63
CA VAL A 143 2.09 -7.07 -10.82
C VAL A 143 1.62 -5.63 -10.92
N GLU A 144 2.56 -4.69 -10.97
CA GLU A 144 2.27 -3.25 -11.03
C GLU A 144 3.06 -2.62 -12.18
N PRO A 145 2.47 -2.54 -13.38
CA PRO A 145 3.00 -1.70 -14.43
C PRO A 145 2.82 -0.23 -14.08
N GLY A 146 3.80 0.59 -14.42
CA GLY A 146 3.77 2.02 -14.18
C GLY A 146 4.59 2.81 -15.19
N ILE A 147 4.25 4.08 -15.31
CA ILE A 147 4.97 5.07 -16.13
C ILE A 147 5.18 6.32 -15.29
N SER A 148 6.38 6.87 -15.39
CA SER A 148 6.80 8.09 -14.68
C SER A 148 7.12 9.19 -15.66
N PHE A 149 6.73 10.41 -15.32
CA PHE A 149 6.94 11.64 -16.09
C PHE A 149 7.62 12.69 -15.19
N GLY A 150 8.35 13.64 -15.80
CA GLY A 150 8.92 14.82 -15.14
C GLY A 150 10.44 14.76 -15.03
N GLY A 151 11.08 13.81 -14.44
CA GLY A 151 12.55 13.68 -14.36
C GLY A 151 13.19 12.88 -15.50
N GLY A 152 12.44 12.66 -16.58
CA GLY A 152 12.66 11.71 -17.66
C GLY A 152 11.47 10.77 -17.72
N GLU A 153 11.08 10.37 -18.94
CA GLU A 153 10.03 9.38 -19.12
C GLU A 153 10.60 7.98 -18.88
N ALA A 154 10.01 7.23 -17.96
CA ALA A 154 10.43 5.87 -17.66
C ALA A 154 9.21 4.97 -17.41
N SER A 155 9.22 3.80 -18.00
CA SER A 155 8.25 2.74 -17.71
C SER A 155 8.89 1.65 -16.86
N TYR A 156 8.12 1.06 -15.95
CA TYR A 156 8.56 -0.04 -15.11
C TYR A 156 7.44 -1.06 -14.92
N THR A 157 7.83 -2.25 -14.54
CA THR A 157 6.89 -3.25 -14.01
C THR A 157 7.47 -3.81 -12.74
N ARG A 158 6.78 -3.64 -11.62
CA ARG A 158 7.12 -4.25 -10.35
C ARG A 158 6.38 -5.57 -10.23
N ILE A 159 7.11 -6.64 -9.92
CA ILE A 159 6.54 -7.95 -9.63
C ILE A 159 6.87 -8.28 -8.18
N THR A 160 5.86 -8.65 -7.40
CA THR A 160 6.00 -9.07 -6.01
C THR A 160 5.35 -10.42 -5.83
N GLY A 161 5.97 -11.27 -5.04
CA GLY A 161 5.43 -12.58 -4.71
C GLY A 161 5.69 -12.90 -3.26
N SER A 162 4.77 -13.61 -2.63
CA SER A 162 4.98 -14.20 -1.32
C SER A 162 4.28 -15.55 -1.23
N ALA A 163 4.89 -16.45 -0.49
CA ALA A 163 4.31 -17.77 -0.22
C ALA A 163 4.51 -18.13 1.25
N SER A 164 3.49 -18.72 1.86
CA SER A 164 3.60 -19.32 3.17
C SER A 164 2.86 -20.65 3.22
N THR A 165 3.41 -21.60 3.96
CA THR A 165 2.83 -22.91 4.19
C THR A 165 2.87 -23.27 5.66
N TYR A 166 1.82 -23.88 6.13
CA TYR A 166 1.69 -24.33 7.52
C TYR A 166 1.36 -25.82 7.52
N ARG A 167 2.07 -26.57 8.35
CA ARG A 167 1.89 -28.02 8.51
C ARG A 167 1.89 -28.39 9.97
N LYS A 168 0.79 -28.92 10.44
CA LYS A 168 0.70 -29.50 11.79
C LYS A 168 1.50 -30.80 11.83
N ILE A 169 2.54 -30.85 12.64
CA ILE A 169 3.40 -32.02 12.84
C ILE A 169 2.88 -32.85 14.02
N SER A 170 2.43 -32.19 15.07
CA SER A 170 1.78 -32.81 16.24
C SER A 170 0.79 -31.84 16.87
N ASP A 171 0.09 -32.25 17.93
CA ASP A 171 -0.88 -31.39 18.62
C ASP A 171 -0.23 -30.16 19.29
N ARG A 172 1.10 -30.18 19.44
CA ARG A 172 1.88 -29.09 20.08
C ARG A 172 2.88 -28.44 19.15
N LEU A 173 2.98 -28.92 17.90
CA LEU A 173 4.02 -28.45 16.98
C LEU A 173 3.42 -28.20 15.57
N VAL A 174 3.61 -26.97 15.08
CA VAL A 174 3.32 -26.56 13.72
C VAL A 174 4.60 -26.09 13.06
N ALA A 175 4.92 -26.64 11.89
CA ALA A 175 5.98 -26.11 11.04
C ALA A 175 5.39 -25.01 10.13
N ALA A 176 6.09 -23.89 10.02
CA ALA A 176 5.75 -22.79 9.13
C ALA A 176 6.98 -22.42 8.28
N VAL A 177 6.76 -22.25 6.99
CA VAL A 177 7.77 -21.73 6.04
C VAL A 177 7.18 -20.53 5.33
N ARG A 178 7.99 -19.49 5.16
CA ARG A 178 7.60 -18.26 4.45
C ARG A 178 8.74 -17.82 3.52
N ALA A 179 8.37 -17.43 2.30
CA ALA A 179 9.24 -16.82 1.30
C ALA A 179 8.63 -15.51 0.78
#